data_3e1982dcf9d6b6792ff201b9ca0b50e2
#
_entry.id   3e1982dcf9d6b6792ff201b9ca0b50e2
#
_cell.length_a   1.000
_cell.length_b   1.000
_cell.length_c   1.000
_cell.angle_alpha   90.00
_cell.angle_beta   90.00
_cell.angle_gamma   90.00
#
_symmetry.space_group_name_H-M   'P 1'
#
loop_
_entity.id
_entity.type
_entity.pdbx_description
1 polymer ?
#
loop_
_entity_poly.entity_id
_entity_poly.type
_entity_poly.pdbx_seq_one_letter_code
_entity_poly.pdbx_strand_id
1 'polypeptide(L)'
;DWSSEFRFKETITRRSAIPSPAKMLVQYRDLLSSRYFMSFASISWLNFSLMITTVSVMPFIMQDQIGMTSDEYAMWALIPALGMLGGTTICNRIRPVIGNKKMLLCTPVLHISAALWLFFCPVEPLYLMIGQLLMILGNGIALPCAQALVMQPYKEQAGAAAAMSGGGQMVVSSLVSMTLVQLGLSEAWHLSLVVVLFTAIT
;
A
#
# COMPACT_ATOMS: atom_id res chain seq x y z
N ASP A 1 -17.44 -21.54 30.52
CA ASP A 1 -16.59 -22.37 29.64
C ASP A 1 -16.44 -21.61 28.31
N TRP A 2 -15.42 -20.74 28.25
CA TRP A 2 -15.16 -19.83 27.11
C TRP A 2 -14.52 -20.55 25.89
N SER A 3 -14.27 -21.84 26.01
CA SER A 3 -13.56 -22.64 24.99
C SER A 3 -14.46 -23.21 23.89
N SER A 4 -15.79 -23.10 24.00
CA SER A 4 -16.72 -23.74 23.06
C SER A 4 -17.28 -22.84 21.95
N GLU A 5 -17.11 -21.51 22.02
CA GLU A 5 -17.73 -20.58 21.07
C GLU A 5 -16.85 -20.16 19.87
N PHE A 6 -15.56 -20.47 19.89
CA PHE A 6 -14.66 -20.15 18.75
C PHE A 6 -14.24 -21.40 17.95
N ARG A 7 -15.19 -22.30 17.65
CA ARG A 7 -14.97 -23.28 16.57
C ARG A 7 -15.17 -22.58 15.22
N PHE A 8 -14.10 -22.09 14.63
CA PHE A 8 -14.10 -21.73 13.21
C PHE A 8 -14.48 -23.00 12.43
N LYS A 9 -15.69 -23.01 11.87
CA LYS A 9 -16.09 -24.05 10.93
C LYS A 9 -15.21 -23.91 9.72
N GLU A 10 -14.30 -24.87 9.49
CA GLU A 10 -13.54 -24.96 8.26
C GLU A 10 -14.52 -25.00 7.08
N THR A 11 -14.55 -23.92 6.31
CA THR A 11 -15.38 -23.80 5.09
C THR A 11 -14.76 -24.51 3.90
N ILE A 12 -13.58 -25.12 4.07
CA ILE A 12 -12.87 -25.85 3.01
C ILE A 12 -13.44 -27.26 2.90
N THR A 13 -14.34 -27.45 1.95
CA THR A 13 -14.95 -28.74 1.62
C THR A 13 -14.01 -29.69 0.86
N ARG A 14 -12.88 -29.22 0.36
CA ARG A 14 -11.82 -30.03 -0.28
C ARG A 14 -10.46 -29.59 0.24
N ARG A 15 -9.78 -30.45 0.99
CA ARG A 15 -8.35 -30.34 1.24
C ARG A 15 -7.65 -30.58 -0.11
N SER A 16 -7.21 -29.52 -0.77
CA SER A 16 -6.27 -29.64 -1.88
C SER A 16 -4.99 -30.29 -1.37
N ALA A 17 -4.53 -31.34 -2.01
CA ALA A 17 -3.23 -31.91 -1.72
C ALA A 17 -2.16 -30.81 -1.80
N ILE A 18 -1.21 -30.81 -0.88
CA ILE A 18 -0.08 -29.85 -0.89
C ILE A 18 0.59 -29.94 -2.27
N PRO A 19 0.63 -28.85 -3.05
CA PRO A 19 1.23 -28.90 -4.38
C PRO A 19 2.72 -29.24 -4.26
N SER A 20 3.22 -30.09 -5.15
CA SER A 20 4.66 -30.39 -5.20
C SER A 20 5.46 -29.11 -5.51
N PRO A 21 6.72 -28.99 -5.06
CA PRO A 21 7.56 -27.83 -5.31
C PRO A 21 7.63 -27.45 -6.81
N ALA A 22 7.68 -28.45 -7.68
CA ALA A 22 7.65 -28.24 -9.13
C ALA A 22 6.35 -27.58 -9.61
N LYS A 23 5.20 -27.98 -9.07
CA LYS A 23 3.91 -27.35 -9.36
C LYS A 23 3.86 -25.91 -8.87
N MET A 24 4.44 -25.61 -7.70
CA MET A 24 4.52 -24.26 -7.17
C MET A 24 5.34 -23.34 -8.07
N LEU A 25 6.49 -23.81 -8.56
CA LEU A 25 7.33 -23.05 -9.49
C LEU A 25 6.61 -22.74 -10.81
N VAL A 26 5.87 -23.72 -11.35
CA VAL A 26 5.05 -23.51 -12.56
C VAL A 26 3.97 -22.46 -12.29
N GLN A 27 3.25 -22.54 -11.17
CA GLN A 27 2.23 -21.57 -10.80
C GLN A 27 2.82 -20.14 -10.67
N TYR A 28 3.99 -20.00 -10.04
CA TYR A 28 4.64 -18.69 -9.93
C TYR A 28 5.08 -18.14 -11.28
N ARG A 29 5.64 -18.98 -12.15
CA ARG A 29 6.00 -18.60 -13.52
C ARG A 29 4.77 -18.14 -14.31
N ASP A 30 3.67 -18.88 -14.22
CA ASP A 30 2.44 -18.56 -14.93
C ASP A 30 1.81 -17.24 -14.44
N LEU A 31 1.87 -16.96 -13.12
CA LEU A 31 1.45 -15.70 -12.54
C LEU A 31 2.32 -14.53 -13.04
N LEU A 32 3.65 -14.69 -13.03
CA LEU A 32 4.59 -13.67 -13.53
C LEU A 32 4.45 -13.41 -15.02
N SER A 33 4.04 -14.43 -15.80
CA SER A 33 3.80 -14.30 -17.24
C SER A 33 2.42 -13.70 -17.54
N SER A 34 1.52 -13.64 -16.58
CA SER A 34 0.17 -13.10 -16.74
C SER A 34 0.20 -11.58 -16.72
N ARG A 35 -0.14 -10.96 -17.86
CA ARG A 35 -0.26 -9.50 -17.96
C ARG A 35 -1.28 -8.94 -16.97
N TYR A 36 -2.39 -9.65 -16.78
CA TYR A 36 -3.41 -9.22 -15.82
C TYR A 36 -2.86 -9.19 -14.39
N PHE A 37 -2.21 -10.29 -13.95
CA PHE A 37 -1.61 -10.36 -12.63
C PHE A 37 -0.60 -9.25 -12.43
N MET A 38 0.36 -9.11 -13.35
CA MET A 38 1.44 -8.13 -13.25
C MET A 38 0.93 -6.69 -13.25
N SER A 39 -0.11 -6.36 -14.02
CA SER A 39 -0.69 -5.01 -14.03
C SER A 39 -1.24 -4.61 -12.66
N PHE A 40 -2.09 -5.44 -12.04
CA PHE A 40 -2.67 -5.11 -10.74
C PHE A 40 -1.69 -5.33 -9.58
N ALA A 41 -0.79 -6.29 -9.68
CA ALA A 41 0.26 -6.49 -8.68
C ALA A 41 1.24 -5.33 -8.66
N SER A 42 1.68 -4.82 -9.82
CA SER A 42 2.56 -3.65 -9.88
C SER A 42 1.91 -2.40 -9.30
N ILE A 43 0.62 -2.17 -9.53
CA ILE A 43 -0.11 -1.07 -8.89
C ILE A 43 -0.07 -1.23 -7.36
N SER A 44 -0.34 -2.43 -6.84
CA SER A 44 -0.27 -2.71 -5.40
C SER A 44 1.15 -2.49 -4.85
N TRP A 45 2.17 -3.00 -5.56
CA TRP A 45 3.58 -2.88 -5.16
C TRP A 45 4.07 -1.44 -5.13
N LEU A 46 3.72 -0.64 -6.16
CA LEU A 46 4.08 0.77 -6.23
C LEU A 46 3.38 1.61 -5.14
N ASN A 47 2.07 1.39 -4.93
CA ASN A 47 1.36 2.08 -3.86
C ASN A 47 1.91 1.75 -2.47
N PHE A 48 2.26 0.48 -2.22
CA PHE A 48 2.90 0.09 -0.97
C PHE A 48 4.31 0.67 -0.83
N SER A 49 5.10 0.68 -1.91
CA SER A 49 6.42 1.31 -1.92
C SER A 49 6.35 2.79 -1.58
N LEU A 50 5.36 3.48 -2.14
CA LEU A 50 5.10 4.89 -1.83
C LEU A 50 4.79 5.09 -0.35
N MET A 51 3.92 4.24 0.21
CA MET A 51 3.59 4.27 1.63
C MET A 51 4.84 4.05 2.51
N ILE A 52 5.61 3.00 2.24
CA ILE A 52 6.82 2.69 3.01
C ILE A 52 7.84 3.81 2.92
N THR A 53 8.08 4.35 1.71
CA THR A 53 9.03 5.45 1.52
C THR A 53 8.65 6.68 2.34
N THR A 54 7.40 7.11 2.30
CA THR A 54 6.95 8.29 3.04
C THR A 54 6.94 8.08 4.54
N VAL A 55 6.53 6.90 5.01
CA VAL A 55 6.61 6.55 6.44
C VAL A 55 8.06 6.49 6.92
N SER A 56 9.00 6.08 6.06
CA SER A 56 10.44 6.03 6.40
C SER A 56 11.11 7.40 6.39
N VAL A 57 10.73 8.29 5.47
CA VAL A 57 11.37 9.61 5.31
C VAL A 57 10.80 10.65 6.27
N MET A 58 9.51 10.57 6.60
CA MET A 58 8.85 11.58 7.43
C MET A 58 9.48 11.77 8.82
N PRO A 59 9.92 10.72 9.55
CA PRO A 59 10.63 10.90 10.81
C PRO A 59 11.89 11.75 10.68
N PHE A 60 12.66 11.56 9.59
CA PHE A 60 13.89 12.36 9.35
C PHE A 60 13.56 13.83 9.13
N ILE A 61 12.53 14.14 8.35
CA ILE A 61 12.11 15.54 8.13
C ILE A 61 11.66 16.17 9.46
N MET A 62 10.86 15.44 10.24
CA MET A 62 10.31 15.98 11.49
C MET A 62 11.36 16.12 12.60
N GLN A 63 12.28 15.17 12.71
CA GLN A 63 13.30 15.18 13.76
C GLN A 63 14.54 15.98 13.35
N ASP A 64 15.06 15.81 12.14
CA ASP A 64 16.32 16.43 11.75
C ASP A 64 16.15 17.87 11.22
N GLN A 65 15.07 18.17 10.49
CA GLN A 65 14.85 19.51 9.94
C GLN A 65 14.05 20.43 10.88
N ILE A 66 13.05 19.87 11.57
CA ILE A 66 12.18 20.64 12.47
C ILE A 66 12.71 20.59 13.91
N GLY A 67 13.52 19.57 14.26
CA GLY A 67 14.13 19.42 15.60
C GLY A 67 13.18 18.79 16.63
N MET A 68 12.18 18.02 16.19
CA MET A 68 11.27 17.31 17.09
C MET A 68 11.94 16.16 17.81
N THR A 69 11.50 15.90 19.02
CA THR A 69 11.83 14.67 19.74
C THR A 69 11.06 13.48 19.16
N SER A 70 11.57 12.27 19.39
CA SER A 70 10.88 11.04 18.94
C SER A 70 9.49 10.89 19.56
N ASP A 71 9.30 11.33 20.79
CA ASP A 71 8.02 11.28 21.50
C ASP A 71 6.99 12.25 20.90
N GLU A 72 7.42 13.46 20.55
CA GLU A 72 6.57 14.43 19.84
C GLU A 72 6.16 13.92 18.47
N TYR A 73 7.12 13.36 17.70
CA TYR A 73 6.81 12.74 16.40
C TYR A 73 5.80 11.59 16.53
N ALA A 74 5.91 10.75 17.55
CA ALA A 74 5.00 9.64 17.76
C ALA A 74 3.53 10.10 17.92
N MET A 75 3.31 11.25 18.56
CA MET A 75 1.96 11.84 18.66
C MET A 75 1.45 12.33 17.30
N TRP A 76 2.30 12.97 16.51
CA TRP A 76 1.96 13.43 15.17
C TRP A 76 1.68 12.26 14.19
N ALA A 77 2.36 11.14 14.34
CA ALA A 77 2.19 9.94 13.52
C ALA A 77 0.79 9.29 13.66
N LEU A 78 -0.01 9.68 14.64
CA LEU A 78 -1.42 9.28 14.75
C LEU A 78 -2.28 9.86 13.62
N ILE A 79 -1.92 11.03 13.09
CA ILE A 79 -2.69 11.69 12.03
C ILE A 79 -2.73 10.85 10.74
N PRO A 80 -1.60 10.44 10.14
CA PRO A 80 -1.63 9.55 8.98
C PRO A 80 -2.25 8.18 9.28
N ALA A 81 -2.15 7.66 10.50
CA ALA A 81 -2.84 6.43 10.88
C ALA A 81 -4.38 6.56 10.75
N LEU A 82 -4.94 7.71 11.11
CA LEU A 82 -6.35 8.02 10.86
C LEU A 82 -6.68 8.06 9.37
N GLY A 83 -5.75 8.49 8.53
CA GLY A 83 -5.87 8.43 7.06
C GLY A 83 -6.07 7.00 6.56
N MET A 84 -5.30 6.04 7.06
CA MET A 84 -5.45 4.61 6.71
C MET A 84 -6.81 4.05 7.14
N LEU A 85 -7.23 4.35 8.37
CA LEU A 85 -8.55 3.95 8.88
C LEU A 85 -9.69 4.60 8.08
N GLY A 86 -9.57 5.87 7.75
CA GLY A 86 -10.52 6.60 6.91
C GLY A 86 -10.62 6.01 5.51
N GLY A 87 -9.48 5.80 4.85
CA GLY A 87 -9.41 5.23 3.50
C GLY A 87 -10.00 3.83 3.42
N THR A 88 -9.65 2.94 4.35
CA THR A 88 -10.21 1.58 4.41
C THR A 88 -11.70 1.59 4.71
N THR A 89 -12.18 2.49 5.58
CA THR A 89 -13.60 2.64 5.89
C THR A 89 -14.39 3.13 4.68
N ILE A 90 -13.89 4.15 3.98
CA ILE A 90 -14.46 4.66 2.72
C ILE A 90 -14.50 3.53 1.68
N CYS A 91 -13.38 2.82 1.51
CA CYS A 91 -13.28 1.69 0.59
C CYS A 91 -14.36 0.64 0.90
N ASN A 92 -14.49 0.21 2.14
CA ASN A 92 -15.45 -0.82 2.53
C ASN A 92 -16.91 -0.40 2.32
N ARG A 93 -17.24 0.88 2.48
CA ARG A 93 -18.61 1.40 2.29
C ARG A 93 -18.95 1.63 0.81
N ILE A 94 -18.02 2.13 0.04
CA ILE A 94 -18.29 2.61 -1.33
C ILE A 94 -18.00 1.52 -2.38
N ARG A 95 -17.00 0.67 -2.14
CA ARG A 95 -16.61 -0.43 -3.04
C ARG A 95 -17.77 -1.34 -3.47
N PRO A 96 -18.73 -1.73 -2.60
CA PRO A 96 -19.85 -2.57 -3.02
C PRO A 96 -20.74 -1.91 -4.07
N VAL A 97 -20.77 -0.56 -4.11
CA VAL A 97 -21.62 0.21 -5.03
C VAL A 97 -20.93 0.46 -6.37
N ILE A 98 -19.68 0.90 -6.34
CA ILE A 98 -18.97 1.34 -7.56
C ILE A 98 -17.95 0.33 -8.09
N GLY A 99 -17.57 -0.67 -7.29
CA GLY A 99 -16.63 -1.73 -7.67
C GLY A 99 -15.16 -1.36 -7.49
N ASN A 100 -14.29 -2.40 -7.41
CA ASN A 100 -12.85 -2.25 -7.15
C ASN A 100 -12.13 -1.40 -8.20
N LYS A 101 -12.44 -1.57 -9.50
CA LYS A 101 -11.76 -0.84 -10.57
C LYS A 101 -11.99 0.66 -10.51
N LYS A 102 -13.24 1.08 -10.32
CA LYS A 102 -13.57 2.51 -10.24
C LYS A 102 -13.00 3.15 -8.97
N MET A 103 -13.03 2.43 -7.85
CA MET A 103 -12.38 2.88 -6.61
C MET A 103 -10.88 3.09 -6.82
N LEU A 104 -10.21 2.14 -7.45
CA LEU A 104 -8.78 2.24 -7.72
C LEU A 104 -8.45 3.45 -8.62
N LEU A 105 -9.29 3.74 -9.63
CA LEU A 105 -9.12 4.91 -10.50
C LEU A 105 -9.30 6.27 -9.79
N CYS A 106 -9.95 6.30 -8.62
CA CYS A 106 -10.07 7.52 -7.82
C CYS A 106 -8.80 7.81 -6.99
N THR A 107 -7.94 6.82 -6.74
CA THR A 107 -6.78 6.98 -5.85
C THR A 107 -5.68 7.89 -6.41
N PRO A 108 -5.40 7.94 -7.73
CA PRO A 108 -4.47 8.92 -8.28
C PRO A 108 -4.82 10.37 -7.96
N VAL A 109 -6.10 10.72 -7.90
CA VAL A 109 -6.55 12.06 -7.54
C VAL A 109 -6.11 12.42 -6.12
N LEU A 110 -6.26 11.50 -5.17
CA LEU A 110 -5.82 11.69 -3.78
C LEU A 110 -4.29 11.81 -3.69
N HIS A 111 -3.56 10.96 -4.41
CA HIS A 111 -2.10 11.01 -4.42
C HIS A 111 -1.57 12.29 -5.06
N ILE A 112 -2.13 12.73 -6.19
CA ILE A 112 -1.75 14.00 -6.83
C ILE A 112 -2.09 15.18 -5.92
N SER A 113 -3.25 15.19 -5.28
CA SER A 113 -3.59 16.27 -4.34
C SER A 113 -2.65 16.30 -3.12
N ALA A 114 -2.25 15.13 -2.61
CA ALA A 114 -1.24 15.03 -1.56
C ALA A 114 0.14 15.53 -2.03
N ALA A 115 0.54 15.18 -3.25
CA ALA A 115 1.80 15.63 -3.84
C ALA A 115 1.82 17.15 -4.03
N LEU A 116 0.77 17.72 -4.59
CA LEU A 116 0.63 19.17 -4.75
C LEU A 116 0.64 19.89 -3.40
N TRP A 117 -0.06 19.33 -2.41
CA TRP A 117 -0.04 19.88 -1.07
C TRP A 117 1.38 19.89 -0.49
N LEU A 118 2.09 18.74 -0.51
CA LEU A 118 3.46 18.63 0.02
C LEU A 118 4.48 19.49 -0.75
N PHE A 119 4.22 19.79 -2.03
CA PHE A 119 5.10 20.65 -2.83
C PHE A 119 5.00 22.13 -2.44
N PHE A 120 3.79 22.61 -2.12
CA PHE A 120 3.54 24.00 -1.82
C PHE A 120 3.45 24.33 -0.33
N CYS A 121 3.33 23.33 0.55
CA CYS A 121 3.16 23.56 1.96
C CYS A 121 4.48 24.02 2.63
N PRO A 122 4.40 24.85 3.69
CA PRO A 122 5.55 25.15 4.52
C PRO A 122 6.02 23.88 5.25
N VAL A 123 7.33 23.85 5.59
CA VAL A 123 7.93 22.73 6.34
C VAL A 123 7.55 22.89 7.83
N GLU A 124 6.30 22.69 8.12
CA GLU A 124 5.73 22.73 9.46
C GLU A 124 5.00 21.41 9.75
N PRO A 125 4.98 20.95 11.02
CA PRO A 125 4.47 19.63 11.39
C PRO A 125 3.06 19.35 10.91
N LEU A 126 2.14 20.28 11.13
CA LEU A 126 0.73 20.11 10.78
C LEU A 126 0.53 19.96 9.27
N TYR A 127 1.19 20.80 8.49
CA TYR A 127 1.04 20.78 7.01
C TYR A 127 1.63 19.51 6.40
N LEU A 128 2.78 19.04 6.91
CA LEU A 128 3.40 17.79 6.48
C LEU A 128 2.52 16.59 6.82
N MET A 129 1.92 16.58 8.02
CA MET A 129 1.02 15.50 8.43
C MET A 129 -0.30 15.47 7.66
N ILE A 130 -0.83 16.62 7.24
CA ILE A 130 -2.00 16.69 6.36
C ILE A 130 -1.68 16.08 4.99
N GLY A 131 -0.53 16.41 4.40
CA GLY A 131 -0.08 15.81 3.15
C GLY A 131 0.08 14.29 3.25
N GLN A 132 0.70 13.82 4.33
CA GLN A 132 0.85 12.39 4.60
C GLN A 132 -0.50 11.71 4.85
N LEU A 133 -1.42 12.35 5.57
CA LEU A 133 -2.79 11.84 5.78
C LEU A 133 -3.51 11.61 4.45
N LEU A 134 -3.50 12.60 3.55
CA LEU A 134 -4.14 12.48 2.23
C LEU A 134 -3.56 11.32 1.43
N MET A 135 -2.24 11.16 1.45
CA MET A 135 -1.56 10.09 0.76
C MET A 135 -1.89 8.72 1.35
N ILE A 136 -1.83 8.57 2.68
CA ILE A 136 -2.15 7.33 3.37
C ILE A 136 -3.65 6.99 3.23
N LEU A 137 -4.53 7.98 3.16
CA LEU A 137 -5.95 7.79 2.86
C LEU A 137 -6.13 7.19 1.46
N GLY A 138 -5.40 7.70 0.46
CA GLY A 138 -5.36 7.12 -0.89
C GLY A 138 -4.89 5.66 -0.88
N ASN A 139 -3.83 5.35 -0.14
CA ASN A 139 -3.33 3.97 0.03
C ASN A 139 -4.33 3.07 0.74
N GLY A 140 -5.08 3.57 1.74
CA GLY A 140 -6.14 2.85 2.42
C GLY A 140 -7.28 2.41 1.48
N ILE A 141 -7.44 3.08 0.34
CA ILE A 141 -8.37 2.70 -0.74
C ILE A 141 -7.66 1.82 -1.77
N ALA A 142 -6.47 2.22 -2.24
CA ALA A 142 -5.74 1.57 -3.32
C ALA A 142 -5.37 0.12 -3.01
N LEU A 143 -4.77 -0.13 -1.84
CA LEU A 143 -4.23 -1.43 -1.48
C LEU A 143 -5.29 -2.54 -1.44
N PRO A 144 -6.43 -2.40 -0.71
CA PRO A 144 -7.44 -3.45 -0.69
C PRO A 144 -8.13 -3.64 -2.05
N CYS A 145 -8.30 -2.57 -2.84
CA CYS A 145 -8.90 -2.68 -4.17
C CYS A 145 -7.96 -3.39 -5.16
N ALA A 146 -6.67 -3.04 -5.18
CA ALA A 146 -5.67 -3.68 -6.02
C ALA A 146 -5.51 -5.16 -5.66
N GLN A 147 -5.40 -5.50 -4.37
CA GLN A 147 -5.32 -6.88 -3.91
C GLN A 147 -6.56 -7.70 -4.28
N ALA A 148 -7.76 -7.14 -4.15
CA ALA A 148 -8.99 -7.82 -4.58
C ALA A 148 -8.98 -8.11 -6.09
N LEU A 149 -8.48 -7.20 -6.92
CA LEU A 149 -8.35 -7.39 -8.37
C LEU A 149 -7.27 -8.41 -8.73
N VAL A 150 -6.12 -8.38 -8.05
CA VAL A 150 -5.05 -9.39 -8.22
C VAL A 150 -5.57 -10.79 -7.96
N MET A 151 -6.37 -10.98 -6.89
CA MET A 151 -6.84 -12.30 -6.47
C MET A 151 -8.04 -12.82 -7.25
N GLN A 152 -8.80 -11.94 -7.89
CA GLN A 152 -10.10 -12.25 -8.49
C GLN A 152 -10.07 -13.42 -9.48
N PRO A 153 -9.10 -13.52 -10.43
CA PRO A 153 -9.06 -14.63 -11.40
C PRO A 153 -8.44 -15.92 -10.85
N TYR A 154 -7.73 -15.85 -9.73
CA TYR A 154 -6.86 -16.94 -9.23
C TYR A 154 -7.41 -17.65 -8.01
N LYS A 155 -8.74 -17.85 -7.94
CA LYS A 155 -9.40 -18.49 -6.79
C LYS A 155 -8.89 -19.89 -6.49
N GLU A 156 -8.57 -20.67 -7.54
CA GLU A 156 -8.06 -22.05 -7.40
C GLU A 156 -6.61 -22.13 -6.94
N GLN A 157 -5.83 -21.08 -7.18
CA GLN A 157 -4.43 -20.94 -6.75
C GLN A 157 -4.20 -19.68 -5.88
N ALA A 158 -5.21 -19.35 -5.07
CA ALA A 158 -5.23 -18.14 -4.24
C ALA A 158 -4.00 -18.03 -3.32
N GLY A 159 -3.50 -19.15 -2.80
CA GLY A 159 -2.29 -19.17 -1.97
C GLY A 159 -1.03 -18.75 -2.73
N ALA A 160 -0.83 -19.24 -3.97
CA ALA A 160 0.31 -18.85 -4.80
C ALA A 160 0.21 -17.38 -5.23
N ALA A 161 -0.99 -16.93 -5.62
CA ALA A 161 -1.23 -15.54 -5.99
C ALA A 161 -1.02 -14.58 -4.80
N ALA A 162 -1.48 -14.94 -3.59
CA ALA A 162 -1.27 -14.16 -2.38
C ALA A 162 0.22 -14.08 -2.00
N ALA A 163 0.92 -15.21 -2.03
CA ALA A 163 2.35 -15.27 -1.72
C ALA A 163 3.18 -14.44 -2.71
N MET A 164 2.88 -14.51 -4.01
CA MET A 164 3.57 -13.74 -5.03
C MET A 164 3.25 -12.25 -4.94
N SER A 165 1.99 -11.89 -4.71
CA SER A 165 1.59 -10.49 -4.55
C SER A 165 2.20 -9.88 -3.29
N GLY A 166 2.11 -10.54 -2.14
CA GLY A 166 2.66 -10.05 -0.88
C GLY A 166 4.18 -10.08 -0.83
N GLY A 167 4.80 -11.15 -1.31
CA GLY A 167 6.26 -11.27 -1.41
C GLY A 167 6.85 -10.22 -2.37
N GLY A 168 6.26 -10.06 -3.55
CA GLY A 168 6.65 -9.04 -4.51
C GLY A 168 6.52 -7.62 -3.93
N GLN A 169 5.44 -7.37 -3.20
CA GLN A 169 5.20 -6.09 -2.50
C GLN A 169 6.35 -5.76 -1.53
N MET A 170 6.78 -6.71 -0.72
CA MET A 170 7.89 -6.52 0.23
C MET A 170 9.23 -6.30 -0.49
N VAL A 171 9.54 -7.12 -1.49
CA VAL A 171 10.80 -7.00 -2.25
C VAL A 171 10.86 -5.68 -3.00
N VAL A 172 9.82 -5.34 -3.76
CA VAL A 172 9.79 -4.10 -4.57
C VAL A 172 9.84 -2.88 -3.66
N SER A 173 9.06 -2.85 -2.57
CA SER A 173 9.06 -1.70 -1.66
C SER A 173 10.41 -1.49 -0.98
N SER A 174 11.09 -2.57 -0.58
CA SER A 174 12.42 -2.49 0.02
C SER A 174 13.46 -1.95 -0.96
N LEU A 175 13.47 -2.44 -2.21
CA LEU A 175 14.39 -1.98 -3.25
C LEU A 175 14.14 -0.51 -3.61
N VAL A 176 12.88 -0.14 -3.80
CA VAL A 176 12.50 1.24 -4.11
C VAL A 176 12.87 2.18 -2.96
N SER A 177 12.47 1.86 -1.74
CA SER A 177 12.77 2.70 -0.57
C SER A 177 14.28 2.85 -0.36
N MET A 178 15.05 1.77 -0.46
CA MET A 178 16.50 1.80 -0.36
C MET A 178 17.12 2.72 -1.43
N THR A 179 16.68 2.60 -2.68
CA THR A 179 17.19 3.42 -3.79
C THR A 179 16.89 4.91 -3.56
N LEU A 180 15.67 5.23 -3.14
CA LEU A 180 15.26 6.62 -2.89
C LEU A 180 16.02 7.25 -1.73
N VAL A 181 16.26 6.50 -0.65
CA VAL A 181 17.07 6.96 0.49
C VAL A 181 18.54 7.18 0.07
N GLN A 182 19.12 6.27 -0.73
CA GLN A 182 20.51 6.43 -1.23
C GLN A 182 20.66 7.62 -2.18
N LEU A 183 19.62 8.01 -2.89
CA LEU A 183 19.61 9.21 -3.74
C LEU A 183 19.48 10.51 -2.92
N GLY A 184 19.42 10.43 -1.60
CA GLY A 184 19.33 11.60 -0.72
C GLY A 184 17.98 12.31 -0.75
N LEU A 185 16.92 11.59 -1.08
CA LEU A 185 15.56 12.15 -1.18
C LEU A 185 14.95 12.33 0.24
N SER A 186 15.53 13.25 1.00
CA SER A 186 15.16 13.51 2.41
C SER A 186 14.32 14.77 2.62
N GLU A 187 14.05 15.54 1.55
CA GLU A 187 13.27 16.77 1.65
C GLU A 187 11.80 16.56 1.23
N ALA A 188 10.90 17.37 1.76
CA ALA A 188 9.45 17.26 1.51
C ALA A 188 9.08 17.37 0.01
N TRP A 189 9.75 18.22 -0.75
CA TRP A 189 9.51 18.36 -2.19
C TRP A 189 9.99 17.14 -3.01
N HIS A 190 11.03 16.44 -2.56
CA HIS A 190 11.44 15.17 -3.17
C HIS A 190 10.32 14.11 -3.03
N LEU A 191 9.67 14.06 -1.86
CA LEU A 191 8.52 13.17 -1.66
C LEU A 191 7.40 13.47 -2.65
N SER A 192 7.12 14.74 -2.93
CA SER A 192 6.08 15.12 -3.88
C SER A 192 6.39 14.61 -5.29
N LEU A 193 7.64 14.70 -5.75
CA LEU A 193 8.07 14.16 -7.04
C LEU A 193 7.95 12.65 -7.12
N VAL A 194 8.33 11.94 -6.06
CA VAL A 194 8.15 10.49 -5.97
C VAL A 194 6.69 10.11 -6.07
N VAL A 195 5.81 10.80 -5.34
CA VAL A 195 4.36 10.56 -5.40
C VAL A 195 3.82 10.76 -6.83
N VAL A 196 4.18 11.85 -7.50
CA VAL A 196 3.75 12.12 -8.89
C VAL A 196 4.26 11.04 -9.84
N LEU A 197 5.55 10.67 -9.75
CA LEU A 197 6.15 9.65 -10.59
C LEU A 197 5.43 8.30 -10.45
N PHE A 198 5.22 7.84 -9.22
CA PHE A 198 4.55 6.56 -8.97
C PHE A 198 3.08 6.60 -9.41
N THR A 199 2.40 7.73 -9.19
CA THR A 199 1.01 7.89 -9.62
C THR A 199 0.86 7.92 -11.15
N ALA A 200 1.87 8.44 -11.88
CA ALA A 200 1.86 8.45 -13.34
C ALA A 200 2.10 7.05 -13.95
N ILE A 201 2.73 6.13 -13.21
CA ILE A 201 3.01 4.76 -13.65
C ILE A 201 1.83 3.82 -13.35
N THR A 202 0.98 4.15 -12.36
CA THR A 202 -0.15 3.33 -11.92
C THR A 202 -1.45 3.71 -12.57
#